data_d76032b9d94e32a30256865a0264ccac
#
_entry.id   d76032b9d94e32a30256865a0264ccac
#
_cell.length_a   1.000
_cell.length_b   1.000
_cell.length_c   1.000
_cell.angle_alpha   90.00
_cell.angle_beta   90.00
_cell.angle_gamma   90.00
#
_symmetry.space_group_name_H-M   'P 1'
#
loop_
_entity.id
_entity.type
_entity.pdbx_description
1 polymer ?
#
loop_
_entity_poly.entity_id
_entity_poly.type
_entity_poly.pdbx_seq_one_letter_code
_entity_poly.pdbx_strand_id
1 'polypeptide(L)'
;MLKKRIIGSAILALGLLLAGSASAHTPLCSCYDNGDGTITCEGGFSDGSSAAGVAMRVKGKGGKIVIEGRMDEYSEFTFDKPSGTYTVEFDAGEGHHVEVDGKEIF
;
A
#
# COMPACT_ATOMS: atom_id res chain seq x y z
N MET A 1 32.36 23.95 29.74
CA MET A 1 31.12 24.58 29.20
C MET A 1 30.95 24.37 27.70
N LEU A 2 31.97 24.60 26.88
CA LEU A 2 31.88 24.41 25.43
C LEU A 2 31.57 22.97 25.01
N LYS A 3 32.13 21.97 25.72
CA LYS A 3 31.91 20.54 25.44
C LYS A 3 30.45 20.11 25.59
N LYS A 4 29.69 20.69 26.54
CA LYS A 4 28.28 20.36 26.76
C LYS A 4 27.38 20.85 25.63
N ARG A 5 27.68 21.99 25.01
CA ARG A 5 26.91 22.53 23.88
C ARG A 5 27.07 21.69 22.61
N ILE A 6 28.28 21.20 22.35
CA ILE A 6 28.59 20.36 21.18
C ILE A 6 27.85 19.04 21.28
N ILE A 7 27.83 18.39 22.46
CA ILE A 7 27.12 17.11 22.70
C ILE A 7 25.62 17.29 22.50
N GLY A 8 25.03 18.38 23.02
CA GLY A 8 23.60 18.66 22.85
C GLY A 8 23.20 18.81 21.40
N SER A 9 23.99 19.51 20.59
CA SER A 9 23.73 19.71 19.17
C SER A 9 23.81 18.39 18.39
N ALA A 10 24.76 17.51 18.72
CA ALA A 10 24.91 16.21 18.07
C ALA A 10 23.70 15.28 18.34
N ILE A 11 23.19 15.26 19.57
CA ILE A 11 22.02 14.46 19.93
C ILE A 11 20.77 14.95 19.19
N LEU A 12 20.57 16.24 19.10
CA LEU A 12 19.43 16.84 18.39
C LEU A 12 19.47 16.51 16.90
N ALA A 13 20.63 16.59 16.25
CA ALA A 13 20.78 16.25 14.83
C ALA A 13 20.46 14.76 14.55
N LEU A 14 20.88 13.86 15.42
CA LEU A 14 20.58 12.44 15.28
C LEU A 14 19.09 12.15 15.42
N GLY A 15 18.39 12.81 16.34
CA GLY A 15 16.94 12.68 16.49
C GLY A 15 16.16 13.12 15.24
N LEU A 16 16.57 14.21 14.60
CA LEU A 16 15.95 14.71 13.37
C LEU A 16 16.15 13.74 12.21
N LEU A 17 17.31 13.11 12.06
CA LEU A 17 17.58 12.12 11.03
C LEU A 17 16.71 10.88 11.20
N LEU A 18 16.53 10.37 12.42
CA LEU A 18 15.66 9.22 12.71
C LEU A 18 14.20 9.54 12.41
N ALA A 19 13.72 10.73 12.78
CA ALA A 19 12.35 11.16 12.50
C ALA A 19 12.10 11.29 10.99
N GLY A 20 13.06 11.77 10.21
CA GLY A 20 12.97 11.91 8.76
C GLY A 20 12.89 10.57 8.02
N SER A 21 13.53 9.50 8.52
CA SER A 21 13.53 8.19 7.89
C SER A 21 12.26 7.36 8.20
N ALA A 22 11.47 7.72 9.22
CA ALA A 22 10.30 6.95 9.65
C ALA A 22 9.07 7.13 8.74
N SER A 23 9.05 8.09 7.81
CA SER A 23 7.89 8.43 6.98
C SER A 23 8.00 7.99 5.52
N ALA A 24 8.98 7.12 5.16
CA ALA A 24 9.39 6.91 3.78
C ALA A 24 8.57 5.89 2.97
N HIS A 25 7.67 5.07 3.57
CA HIS A 25 7.03 3.94 2.89
C HIS A 25 5.53 3.83 3.17
N THR A 26 4.75 4.78 2.68
CA THR A 26 3.29 4.66 2.75
C THR A 26 2.79 3.81 1.58
N PRO A 27 2.05 2.72 1.84
CA PRO A 27 1.47 1.92 0.76
C PRO A 27 0.35 2.68 0.06
N LEU A 28 0.29 2.54 -1.24
CA LEU A 28 -0.70 3.19 -2.11
C LEU A 28 -1.31 2.14 -3.03
N CYS A 29 -2.63 2.14 -3.14
CA CYS A 29 -3.34 1.29 -4.08
C CYS A 29 -4.59 2.00 -4.56
N SER A 30 -4.77 2.08 -5.86
CA SER A 30 -5.99 2.60 -6.47
C SER A 30 -6.48 1.61 -7.52
N CYS A 31 -7.80 1.47 -7.63
CA CYS A 31 -8.43 0.54 -8.54
C CYS A 31 -9.43 1.26 -9.43
N TYR A 32 -9.62 0.75 -10.64
CA TYR A 32 -10.60 1.30 -11.58
C TYR A 32 -11.27 0.18 -12.38
N ASP A 33 -12.50 0.45 -12.78
CA ASP A 33 -13.31 -0.46 -13.59
C ASP A 33 -12.96 -0.28 -15.06
N ASN A 34 -12.56 -1.36 -15.73
CA ASN A 34 -12.18 -1.31 -17.13
C ASN A 34 -13.38 -1.27 -18.09
N GLY A 35 -14.60 -1.46 -17.58
CA GLY A 35 -15.80 -1.44 -18.41
C GLY A 35 -16.06 -2.72 -19.20
N ASP A 36 -15.23 -3.73 -19.04
CA ASP A 36 -15.32 -5.01 -19.75
C ASP A 36 -15.57 -6.20 -18.80
N GLY A 37 -15.95 -5.92 -17.56
CA GLY A 37 -16.13 -6.95 -16.54
C GLY A 37 -14.88 -7.22 -15.69
N THR A 38 -13.82 -6.45 -15.88
CA THR A 38 -12.59 -6.57 -15.10
C THR A 38 -12.28 -5.27 -14.34
N ILE A 39 -11.52 -5.43 -13.27
CA ILE A 39 -11.00 -4.35 -12.42
C ILE A 39 -9.48 -4.41 -12.49
N THR A 40 -8.82 -3.26 -12.60
CA THR A 40 -7.37 -3.15 -12.49
C THR A 40 -7.02 -2.30 -11.29
N CYS A 41 -6.08 -2.79 -10.47
CA CYS A 41 -5.51 -2.04 -9.35
C CYS A 41 -4.05 -1.72 -9.65
N GLU A 42 -3.66 -0.50 -9.32
CA GLU A 42 -2.28 -0.02 -9.43
C GLU A 42 -1.75 0.22 -8.03
N GLY A 43 -0.58 -0.32 -7.74
CA GLY A 43 0.05 -0.20 -6.43
C GLY A 43 1.40 0.50 -6.47
N GLY A 44 1.85 0.91 -5.30
CA GLY A 44 3.14 1.55 -5.13
C GLY A 44 3.34 2.00 -3.71
N PHE A 45 4.40 2.76 -3.51
CA PHE A 45 4.73 3.35 -2.21
C PHE A 45 5.05 4.82 -2.39
N SER A 46 4.85 5.59 -1.33
CA SER A 46 5.03 7.06 -1.37
C SER A 46 6.44 7.51 -1.72
N ASP A 47 7.43 6.63 -1.56
CA ASP A 47 8.82 6.90 -1.96
C ASP A 47 9.11 6.54 -3.43
N GLY A 48 8.10 6.11 -4.18
CA GLY A 48 8.23 5.71 -5.58
C GLY A 48 8.69 4.29 -5.80
N SER A 49 8.88 3.49 -4.73
CA SER A 49 9.28 2.10 -4.89
C SER A 49 8.15 1.25 -5.47
N SER A 50 8.54 0.18 -6.19
CA SER A 50 7.64 -0.73 -6.88
C SER A 50 6.83 -1.59 -5.90
N ALA A 51 5.59 -1.88 -6.26
CA ALA A 51 4.74 -2.84 -5.57
C ALA A 51 4.69 -4.21 -6.27
N ALA A 52 5.60 -4.48 -7.21
CA ALA A 52 5.67 -5.79 -7.87
C ALA A 52 5.77 -6.91 -6.83
N GLY A 53 4.97 -7.96 -7.00
CA GLY A 53 4.95 -9.10 -6.08
C GLY A 53 4.15 -8.92 -4.81
N VAL A 54 3.59 -7.75 -4.54
CA VAL A 54 2.77 -7.50 -3.35
C VAL A 54 1.50 -8.35 -3.40
N ALA A 55 1.17 -8.99 -2.28
CA ALA A 55 -0.01 -9.85 -2.17
C ALA A 55 -1.30 -9.06 -2.32
N MET A 56 -2.23 -9.59 -3.11
CA MET A 56 -3.53 -9.01 -3.37
C MET A 56 -4.62 -10.04 -3.03
N ARG A 57 -5.68 -9.58 -2.38
CA ARG A 57 -6.86 -10.40 -2.10
C ARG A 57 -8.12 -9.61 -2.41
N VAL A 58 -9.08 -10.29 -3.01
CA VAL A 58 -10.42 -9.75 -3.19
C VAL A 58 -11.32 -10.55 -2.25
N LYS A 59 -11.98 -9.83 -1.34
CA LYS A 59 -12.85 -10.43 -0.34
C LYS A 59 -14.31 -10.10 -0.68
N GLY A 60 -15.14 -11.14 -0.72
CA GLY A 60 -16.57 -11.01 -0.94
C GLY A 60 -17.33 -10.81 0.37
N LYS A 61 -18.62 -11.04 0.32
CA LYS A 61 -19.54 -10.95 1.46
C LYS A 61 -19.02 -11.80 2.63
N GLY A 62 -19.03 -11.21 3.83
CA GLY A 62 -18.56 -11.89 5.05
C GLY A 62 -17.05 -11.99 5.17
N GLY A 63 -16.28 -11.30 4.33
CA GLY A 63 -14.84 -11.30 4.39
C GLY A 63 -14.17 -12.52 3.76
N LYS A 64 -14.95 -13.33 3.03
CA LYS A 64 -14.43 -14.53 2.36
C LYS A 64 -13.53 -14.14 1.19
N ILE A 65 -12.32 -14.69 1.14
CA ILE A 65 -11.40 -14.49 0.01
C ILE A 65 -11.96 -15.22 -1.22
N VAL A 66 -12.24 -14.46 -2.27
CA VAL A 66 -12.76 -15.01 -3.53
C VAL A 66 -11.74 -15.00 -4.65
N ILE A 67 -10.75 -14.09 -4.58
CA ILE A 67 -9.64 -14.01 -5.54
C ILE A 67 -8.38 -13.72 -4.75
N GLU A 68 -7.29 -14.36 -5.11
CA GLU A 68 -6.00 -14.17 -4.48
C GLU A 68 -4.90 -14.19 -5.54
N GLY A 69 -3.92 -13.31 -5.40
CA GLY A 69 -2.81 -13.22 -6.34
C GLY A 69 -1.77 -12.21 -5.88
N ARG A 70 -0.98 -11.74 -6.82
CA ARG A 70 0.10 -10.77 -6.55
C ARG A 70 0.15 -9.75 -7.66
N MET A 71 0.59 -8.55 -7.32
CA MET A 71 0.85 -7.52 -8.32
C MET A 71 1.93 -8.00 -9.29
N ASP A 72 1.77 -7.66 -10.56
CA ASP A 72 2.70 -8.03 -11.61
C ASP A 72 3.97 -7.16 -11.59
N GLU A 73 4.84 -7.34 -12.57
CA GLU A 73 6.09 -6.59 -12.71
C GLU A 73 5.89 -5.09 -12.91
N TYR A 74 4.68 -4.66 -13.30
CA TYR A 74 4.31 -3.25 -13.47
C TYR A 74 3.55 -2.69 -12.27
N SER A 75 3.52 -3.42 -11.16
CA SER A 75 2.75 -3.04 -9.96
C SER A 75 1.24 -2.94 -10.23
N GLU A 76 0.74 -3.83 -11.08
CA GLU A 76 -0.68 -3.90 -11.44
C GLU A 76 -1.25 -5.28 -11.11
N PHE A 77 -2.56 -5.31 -10.81
CA PHE A 77 -3.32 -6.54 -10.59
C PHE A 77 -4.70 -6.38 -11.21
N THR A 78 -5.02 -7.26 -12.16
CA THR A 78 -6.33 -7.25 -12.84
C THR A 78 -7.08 -8.52 -12.48
N PHE A 79 -8.37 -8.38 -12.17
CA PHE A 79 -9.22 -9.49 -11.78
C PHE A 79 -10.64 -9.31 -12.32
N ASP A 80 -11.39 -10.42 -12.42
CA ASP A 80 -12.78 -10.39 -12.81
C ASP A 80 -13.62 -9.73 -11.70
N LYS A 81 -14.45 -8.77 -12.08
CA LYS A 81 -15.31 -8.05 -11.15
C LYS A 81 -16.28 -9.02 -10.48
N PRO A 82 -16.26 -9.15 -9.15
CA PRO A 82 -17.19 -10.04 -8.43
C PRO A 82 -18.65 -9.59 -8.61
N SER A 83 -19.57 -10.56 -8.56
CA SER A 83 -21.00 -10.27 -8.47
C SER A 83 -21.34 -10.01 -7.01
N GLY A 84 -21.73 -8.79 -6.68
CA GLY A 84 -22.08 -8.40 -5.31
C GLY A 84 -21.00 -7.54 -4.66
N THR A 85 -21.14 -7.33 -3.36
CA THR A 85 -20.21 -6.48 -2.60
C THR A 85 -18.84 -7.15 -2.45
N TYR A 86 -17.79 -6.35 -2.54
CA TYR A 86 -16.42 -6.83 -2.38
C TYR A 86 -15.49 -5.73 -1.89
N THR A 87 -14.36 -6.13 -1.36
CA THR A 87 -13.28 -5.27 -0.91
C THR A 87 -11.97 -5.80 -1.48
N VAL A 88 -11.10 -4.91 -1.91
CA VAL A 88 -9.77 -5.28 -2.39
C VAL A 88 -8.75 -4.99 -1.30
N GLU A 89 -7.88 -5.94 -1.01
CA GLU A 89 -6.80 -5.78 -0.02
C GLU A 89 -5.46 -5.82 -0.73
N PHE A 90 -4.68 -4.77 -0.54
CA PHE A 90 -3.27 -4.67 -0.89
C PHE A 90 -2.49 -4.93 0.38
N ASP A 91 -1.73 -6.01 0.42
CA ASP A 91 -1.01 -6.45 1.61
C ASP A 91 0.50 -6.49 1.36
N ALA A 92 1.17 -5.45 1.75
CA ALA A 92 2.62 -5.32 1.62
C ALA A 92 3.36 -5.71 2.91
N GLY A 93 2.65 -6.36 3.84
CA GLY A 93 3.20 -6.80 5.12
C GLY A 93 2.63 -6.04 6.30
N GLU A 94 3.07 -6.39 7.49
CA GLU A 94 2.57 -5.82 8.73
C GLU A 94 2.71 -4.29 8.74
N GLY A 95 1.61 -3.60 9.02
CA GLY A 95 1.57 -2.15 9.02
C GLY A 95 1.52 -1.49 7.64
N HIS A 96 1.44 -2.29 6.55
CA HIS A 96 1.44 -1.80 5.17
C HIS A 96 0.29 -2.38 4.37
N HIS A 97 -0.94 -2.12 4.84
CA HIS A 97 -2.17 -2.59 4.22
C HIS A 97 -2.99 -1.43 3.67
N VAL A 98 -3.60 -1.63 2.52
CA VAL A 98 -4.61 -0.73 1.97
C VAL A 98 -5.84 -1.56 1.62
N GLU A 99 -7.02 -1.10 2.03
CA GLU A 99 -8.29 -1.69 1.61
C GLU A 99 -9.04 -0.70 0.73
N VAL A 100 -9.56 -1.19 -0.38
CA VAL A 100 -10.38 -0.41 -1.31
C VAL A 100 -11.77 -1.04 -1.35
N ASP A 101 -12.79 -0.26 -0.98
CA ASP A 101 -14.18 -0.72 -1.06
C ASP A 101 -14.61 -0.76 -2.52
N GLY A 102 -15.20 -1.88 -2.95
CA GLY A 102 -15.69 -2.04 -4.31
C GLY A 102 -16.69 -0.97 -4.75
N LYS A 103 -17.45 -0.40 -3.81
CA LYS A 103 -18.38 0.71 -4.09
C LYS A 103 -17.69 1.99 -4.55
N GLU A 104 -16.41 2.14 -4.25
CA GLU A 104 -15.62 3.33 -4.60
C GLU A 104 -14.81 3.12 -5.88
N ILE A 105 -14.94 1.96 -6.51
CA ILE A 105 -14.24 1.65 -7.76
C ILE A 105 -15.15 1.96 -8.94
N PHE A 106 -14.71 2.89 -9.76
CA PHE A 106 -15.44 3.35 -10.94
C PHE A 106 -14.68 3.11 -12.23
#